data_4bc464f4fd6b6bf97e72bed872bdafe2
#
_entry.id   4bc464f4fd6b6bf97e72bed872bdafe2
#
_cell.length_a   1.000
_cell.length_b   1.000
_cell.length_c   1.000
_cell.angle_alpha   90.00
_cell.angle_beta   90.00
_cell.angle_gamma   90.00
#
_symmetry.space_group_name_H-M   'P 1'
#
loop_
_entity.id
_entity.type
_entity.pdbx_description
1 polymer ?
#
loop_
_entity_poly.entity_id
_entity_poly.type
_entity_poly.pdbx_seq_one_letter_code
_entity_poly.pdbx_strand_id
1 'polypeptide(L)'
;MKKVFISLILSGLLINSFAQERSDEGQVKEQKKKGGFKKENLFTGGGLTVTFSNSTTVLGGSPVFGYSINRWIDAGIVVNFNYASDRHLTYYNYSSGLYYASDDKLRQTVFGPGIFARVYPIKFLFVQVQGEQNFITQKVIYANGSPSFKQNASATSLLVGGGYCNGRAGKGSLFYYVSIMADIAKNKNSPYVEQIASGAINVLPIIRAGLQVPLFQGRRNGR
;
A
#
# COMPACT_ATOMS: atom_id res chain seq x y z
N MET A 1 9.47 -20.41 18.36
CA MET A 1 10.55 -19.53 17.89
C MET A 1 10.03 -18.29 17.12
N LYS A 2 8.78 -17.83 17.30
CA LYS A 2 8.18 -16.69 16.59
C LYS A 2 8.04 -15.39 17.42
N LYS A 3 8.49 -15.40 18.67
CA LYS A 3 8.34 -14.24 19.59
C LYS A 3 9.60 -13.38 19.79
N VAL A 4 10.74 -13.78 19.22
CA VAL A 4 12.04 -13.12 19.47
C VAL A 4 12.32 -11.98 18.47
N PHE A 5 11.72 -12.00 17.27
CA PHE A 5 12.02 -11.01 16.23
C PHE A 5 11.33 -9.65 16.40
N ILE A 6 10.23 -9.57 17.14
CA ILE A 6 9.50 -8.31 17.36
C ILE A 6 10.14 -7.46 18.45
N SER A 7 10.83 -8.10 19.40
CA SER A 7 11.48 -7.40 20.51
C SER A 7 12.76 -6.64 20.11
N LEU A 8 13.40 -7.05 19.01
CA LEU A 8 14.67 -6.44 18.57
C LEU A 8 14.49 -5.11 17.81
N ILE A 9 13.32 -4.89 17.22
CA ILE A 9 13.03 -3.64 16.50
C ILE A 9 12.57 -2.52 17.44
N LEU A 10 11.96 -2.87 18.56
CA LEU A 10 11.47 -1.90 19.53
C LEU A 10 12.58 -1.38 20.48
N SER A 11 13.64 -2.16 20.69
CA SER A 11 14.78 -1.78 21.54
C SER A 11 15.74 -0.78 20.88
N GLY A 12 15.75 -0.67 19.55
CA GLY A 12 16.58 0.29 18.81
C GLY A 12 16.09 1.75 18.89
N LEU A 13 14.86 2.00 19.33
CA LEU A 13 14.25 3.34 19.36
C LEU A 13 14.40 4.05 20.71
N LEU A 14 14.85 3.35 21.77
CA LEU A 14 14.91 3.92 23.12
C LEU A 14 16.32 4.33 23.59
N ILE A 15 17.38 4.10 22.79
CA ILE A 15 18.76 4.33 23.24
C ILE A 15 19.26 5.76 23.03
N ASN A 16 18.50 6.65 22.39
CA ASN A 16 18.94 8.01 22.12
C ASN A 16 18.44 9.10 23.09
N SER A 17 17.88 8.72 24.25
CA SER A 17 17.29 9.70 25.18
C SER A 17 18.13 10.03 26.40
N PHE A 18 19.28 9.40 26.64
CA PHE A 18 20.11 9.63 27.83
C PHE A 18 21.57 9.87 27.48
N ALA A 19 21.88 11.03 26.93
CA ALA A 19 23.22 11.59 26.98
C ALA A 19 23.16 13.07 26.66
N GLN A 20 22.81 13.89 27.64
CA GLN A 20 23.35 15.28 27.73
C GLN A 20 23.06 15.91 29.07
N GLU A 21 23.98 15.81 29.94
CA GLU A 21 24.25 16.85 30.93
C GLU A 21 25.77 16.91 31.17
N ARG A 22 26.39 17.97 30.73
CA ARG A 22 27.34 18.81 31.47
C ARG A 22 28.23 19.68 30.58
N SER A 23 28.20 20.93 30.94
CA SER A 23 29.22 21.96 31.14
C SER A 23 29.71 22.78 29.96
N ASP A 24 29.41 24.04 30.15
CA ASP A 24 30.21 25.24 30.32
C ASP A 24 30.65 26.04 29.10
N GLU A 25 30.15 27.28 29.19
CA GLU A 25 30.73 28.59 28.84
C GLU A 25 31.34 28.83 27.44
N GLY A 26 30.69 29.75 26.78
CA GLY A 26 31.37 30.74 25.96
C GLY A 26 31.57 30.41 24.49
N GLN A 27 30.49 30.43 23.70
CA GLN A 27 30.48 31.02 22.38
C GLN A 27 29.07 30.85 21.79
N VAL A 28 28.42 31.96 21.46
CA VAL A 28 27.15 31.97 20.69
C VAL A 28 27.45 31.49 19.26
N LYS A 29 27.51 30.18 19.08
CA LYS A 29 27.35 29.53 17.78
C LYS A 29 25.88 29.20 17.64
N GLU A 30 25.23 29.77 16.64
CA GLU A 30 23.90 29.35 16.21
C GLU A 30 23.81 27.80 16.18
N GLN A 31 23.21 27.24 17.21
CA GLN A 31 22.95 25.80 17.24
C GLN A 31 21.92 25.53 16.14
N LYS A 32 22.37 25.00 15.01
CA LYS A 32 21.50 24.30 14.05
C LYS A 32 20.68 23.27 14.86
N LYS A 33 19.43 23.59 15.16
CA LYS A 33 18.48 22.69 15.82
C LYS A 33 18.51 21.34 15.10
N LYS A 34 19.14 20.33 15.70
CA LYS A 34 19.10 18.94 15.23
C LYS A 34 17.66 18.48 15.16
N GLY A 35 17.28 18.02 14.01
CA GLY A 35 16.16 17.22 13.57
C GLY A 35 15.04 16.87 14.55
N GLY A 36 14.14 17.84 14.87
CA GLY A 36 12.86 17.55 15.51
C GLY A 36 11.77 17.27 14.48
N PHE A 37 10.65 16.70 14.93
CA PHE A 37 9.45 16.53 14.12
C PHE A 37 9.00 17.89 13.54
N LYS A 38 8.76 17.93 12.22
CA LYS A 38 8.33 19.12 11.50
C LYS A 38 6.98 18.85 10.84
N LYS A 39 5.95 19.58 11.26
CA LYS A 39 4.59 19.43 10.70
C LYS A 39 4.55 19.62 9.19
N GLU A 40 5.43 20.46 8.64
CA GLU A 40 5.54 20.75 7.22
C GLU A 40 6.00 19.53 6.38
N ASN A 41 6.54 18.51 7.02
CA ASN A 41 6.93 17.26 6.37
C ASN A 41 5.77 16.24 6.27
N LEU A 42 4.63 16.52 6.91
CA LEU A 42 3.45 15.68 6.79
C LEU A 42 2.79 15.83 5.44
N PHE A 43 2.33 14.72 4.91
CA PHE A 43 1.56 14.69 3.67
C PHE A 43 0.41 13.69 3.76
N THR A 44 -0.58 13.91 2.93
CA THR A 44 -1.66 12.98 2.64
C THR A 44 -1.76 12.77 1.13
N GLY A 45 -2.61 11.89 0.71
CA GLY A 45 -2.84 11.62 -0.70
C GLY A 45 -3.43 10.25 -0.90
N GLY A 46 -3.12 9.66 -2.03
CA GLY A 46 -3.53 8.31 -2.33
C GLY A 46 -3.65 8.06 -3.81
N GLY A 47 -3.89 6.81 -4.15
CA GLY A 47 -4.15 6.37 -5.51
C GLY A 47 -5.56 5.84 -5.67
N LEU A 48 -6.02 5.87 -6.91
CA LEU A 48 -7.22 5.18 -7.36
C LEU A 48 -6.79 4.00 -8.24
N THR A 49 -7.53 2.91 -8.12
CA THR A 49 -7.42 1.73 -8.97
C THR A 49 -8.75 1.57 -9.67
N VAL A 50 -8.73 1.56 -11.00
CA VAL A 50 -9.92 1.32 -11.83
C VAL A 50 -9.53 0.36 -12.92
N THR A 51 -10.22 -0.77 -13.00
CA THR A 51 -10.01 -1.77 -14.05
C THR A 51 -11.36 -2.23 -14.58
N PHE A 52 -11.52 -2.22 -15.88
CA PHE A 52 -12.68 -2.77 -16.57
C PHE A 52 -12.21 -3.80 -17.58
N SER A 53 -12.87 -4.94 -17.58
CA SER A 53 -12.73 -6.01 -18.56
C SER A 53 -14.12 -6.50 -18.94
N ASN A 54 -14.24 -7.41 -19.89
CA ASN A 54 -15.53 -7.93 -20.36
C ASN A 54 -16.39 -8.52 -19.23
N SER A 55 -15.76 -9.17 -18.26
CA SER A 55 -16.46 -9.82 -17.13
C SER A 55 -16.14 -9.18 -15.78
N THR A 56 -14.99 -8.51 -15.65
CA THR A 56 -14.45 -8.05 -14.37
C THR A 56 -14.46 -6.53 -14.28
N THR A 57 -14.98 -6.01 -13.17
CA THR A 57 -14.86 -4.60 -12.79
C THR A 57 -14.17 -4.51 -11.45
N VAL A 58 -13.07 -3.75 -11.38
CA VAL A 58 -12.36 -3.46 -10.12
C VAL A 58 -12.34 -1.95 -9.91
N LEU A 59 -12.80 -1.55 -8.73
CA LEU A 59 -12.75 -0.17 -8.26
C LEU A 59 -12.05 -0.16 -6.91
N GLY A 60 -11.07 0.73 -6.75
CA GLY A 60 -10.33 0.80 -5.50
C GLY A 60 -9.74 2.17 -5.21
N GLY A 61 -9.41 2.35 -3.94
CA GLY A 61 -8.72 3.53 -3.45
C GLY A 61 -7.69 3.16 -2.38
N SER A 62 -6.59 3.90 -2.36
CA SER A 62 -5.48 3.66 -1.44
C SER A 62 -5.08 4.99 -0.80
N PRO A 63 -5.92 5.57 0.11
CA PRO A 63 -5.53 6.76 0.86
C PRO A 63 -4.28 6.49 1.68
N VAL A 64 -3.40 7.50 1.72
CA VAL A 64 -2.14 7.47 2.46
C VAL A 64 -2.04 8.66 3.39
N PHE A 65 -1.34 8.45 4.51
CA PHE A 65 -0.90 9.50 5.40
C PHE A 65 0.57 9.22 5.76
N GLY A 66 1.44 10.19 5.53
CA GLY A 66 2.87 9.96 5.64
C GLY A 66 3.67 11.17 6.08
N TYR A 67 4.95 10.90 6.27
CA TYR A 67 5.95 11.85 6.70
C TYR A 67 7.19 11.76 5.81
N SER A 68 7.63 12.90 5.29
CA SER A 68 8.88 13.03 4.54
C SER A 68 10.05 13.14 5.52
N ILE A 69 10.73 12.01 5.78
CA ILE A 69 11.85 11.91 6.71
C ILE A 69 12.99 12.84 6.25
N ASN A 70 13.30 12.74 4.97
CA ASN A 70 14.28 13.60 4.31
C ASN A 70 13.92 13.80 2.83
N ARG A 71 14.79 14.42 2.04
CA ARG A 71 14.55 14.64 0.60
C ARG A 71 14.48 13.36 -0.24
N TRP A 72 14.92 12.22 0.33
CA TRP A 72 15.02 10.94 -0.37
C TRP A 72 14.02 9.90 0.11
N ILE A 73 13.49 10.06 1.33
CA ILE A 73 12.72 9.00 2.01
C ILE A 73 11.41 9.56 2.54
N ASP A 74 10.31 8.89 2.18
CA ASP A 74 8.99 9.02 2.77
C ASP A 74 8.60 7.70 3.45
N ALA A 75 7.87 7.80 4.56
CA ALA A 75 7.24 6.65 5.20
C ALA A 75 5.85 7.03 5.71
N GLY A 76 4.98 6.05 5.85
CA GLY A 76 3.63 6.32 6.32
C GLY A 76 2.75 5.09 6.39
N ILE A 77 1.48 5.37 6.61
CA ILE A 77 0.41 4.39 6.62
C ILE A 77 -0.40 4.49 5.34
N VAL A 78 -0.98 3.38 4.93
CA VAL A 78 -1.86 3.26 3.78
C VAL A 78 -3.06 2.41 4.17
N VAL A 79 -4.21 2.70 3.61
CA VAL A 79 -5.40 1.86 3.73
C VAL A 79 -5.87 1.54 2.31
N ASN A 80 -5.81 0.28 1.92
CA ASN A 80 -6.34 -0.16 0.64
C ASN A 80 -7.79 -0.59 0.80
N PHE A 81 -8.63 -0.10 -0.08
CA PHE A 81 -10.00 -0.53 -0.21
C PHE A 81 -10.27 -0.84 -1.67
N ASN A 82 -10.54 -2.12 -1.99
CA ASN A 82 -10.83 -2.56 -3.35
C ASN A 82 -12.14 -3.34 -3.37
N TYR A 83 -12.94 -3.06 -4.37
CA TYR A 83 -14.12 -3.83 -4.71
C TYR A 83 -13.95 -4.40 -6.11
N ALA A 84 -14.11 -5.71 -6.24
CA ALA A 84 -14.08 -6.41 -7.51
C ALA A 84 -15.42 -7.13 -7.73
N SER A 85 -15.90 -7.11 -8.96
CA SER A 85 -17.10 -7.84 -9.39
C SER A 85 -16.80 -8.57 -10.68
N ASP A 86 -16.85 -9.90 -10.62
CA ASP A 86 -16.74 -10.78 -11.78
C ASP A 86 -18.10 -11.32 -12.13
N ARG A 87 -18.38 -11.36 -13.43
CA ARG A 87 -19.59 -11.94 -14.02
C ARG A 87 -19.18 -13.10 -14.92
N HIS A 88 -20.08 -14.05 -15.11
CA HIS A 88 -19.86 -15.22 -15.95
C HIS A 88 -18.72 -16.10 -15.43
N LEU A 89 -18.92 -16.65 -14.20
CA LEU A 89 -17.94 -17.54 -13.59
C LEU A 89 -17.81 -18.83 -14.41
N THR A 90 -16.59 -19.33 -14.53
CA THR A 90 -16.31 -20.60 -15.19
C THR A 90 -16.09 -21.69 -14.16
N TYR A 91 -16.84 -22.76 -14.24
CA TYR A 91 -16.73 -23.92 -13.36
C TYR A 91 -16.22 -25.12 -14.13
N TYR A 92 -15.43 -25.96 -13.46
CA TYR A 92 -14.99 -27.24 -13.98
C TYR A 92 -15.92 -28.35 -13.50
N ASN A 93 -16.50 -29.11 -14.44
CA ASN A 93 -17.32 -30.26 -14.12
C ASN A 93 -16.45 -31.51 -14.11
N TYR A 94 -16.21 -32.07 -12.94
CA TYR A 94 -15.38 -33.26 -12.76
C TYR A 94 -15.94 -34.52 -13.42
N SER A 95 -17.27 -34.61 -13.62
CA SER A 95 -17.94 -35.78 -14.24
C SER A 95 -17.79 -35.78 -15.77
N SER A 96 -17.81 -34.62 -16.40
CA SER A 96 -17.69 -34.48 -17.86
C SER A 96 -16.30 -34.11 -18.33
N GLY A 97 -15.41 -33.66 -17.41
CA GLY A 97 -14.08 -33.15 -17.75
C GLY A 97 -14.09 -31.79 -18.49
N LEU A 98 -15.22 -31.09 -18.51
CA LEU A 98 -15.41 -29.88 -19.29
C LEU A 98 -15.59 -28.65 -18.41
N TYR A 99 -15.16 -27.51 -18.91
CA TYR A 99 -15.48 -26.20 -18.33
C TYR A 99 -16.82 -25.69 -18.87
N TYR A 100 -17.65 -25.11 -17.99
CA TYR A 100 -18.87 -24.44 -18.38
C TYR A 100 -18.95 -23.04 -17.77
N ALA A 101 -19.45 -22.09 -18.55
CA ALA A 101 -19.70 -20.74 -18.06
C ALA A 101 -21.06 -20.70 -17.36
N SER A 102 -21.14 -19.95 -16.27
CA SER A 102 -22.36 -19.68 -15.52
C SER A 102 -22.58 -18.17 -15.44
N ASP A 103 -23.82 -17.72 -15.41
CA ASP A 103 -24.18 -16.32 -15.17
C ASP A 103 -24.05 -15.90 -13.69
N ASP A 104 -23.43 -16.74 -12.87
CA ASP A 104 -23.12 -16.44 -11.49
C ASP A 104 -22.18 -15.24 -11.38
N LYS A 105 -22.24 -14.55 -10.24
CA LYS A 105 -21.44 -13.35 -9.98
C LYS A 105 -20.60 -13.56 -8.73
N LEU A 106 -19.30 -13.24 -8.82
CA LEU A 106 -18.42 -13.15 -7.66
C LEU A 106 -18.23 -11.67 -7.32
N ARG A 107 -18.52 -11.31 -6.09
CA ARG A 107 -18.18 -9.99 -5.53
C ARG A 107 -17.13 -10.16 -4.47
N GLN A 108 -16.06 -9.39 -4.59
CA GLN A 108 -14.98 -9.41 -3.62
C GLN A 108 -14.75 -7.99 -3.09
N THR A 109 -14.68 -7.88 -1.77
CA THR A 109 -14.28 -6.65 -1.08
C THR A 109 -13.00 -6.92 -0.32
N VAL A 110 -12.02 -6.06 -0.48
CA VAL A 110 -10.73 -6.13 0.22
C VAL A 110 -10.54 -4.85 1.01
N PHE A 111 -10.24 -5.00 2.31
CA PHE A 111 -9.81 -3.93 3.20
C PHE A 111 -8.40 -4.27 3.71
N GLY A 112 -7.41 -3.44 3.38
CA GLY A 112 -6.00 -3.72 3.64
C GLY A 112 -5.28 -2.54 4.30
N PRO A 113 -5.31 -2.41 5.64
CA PRO A 113 -4.41 -1.48 6.33
C PRO A 113 -2.97 -1.94 6.20
N GLY A 114 -2.05 -0.96 6.07
CA GLY A 114 -0.64 -1.25 5.89
C GLY A 114 0.26 -0.07 6.18
N ILE A 115 1.54 -0.32 6.03
CA ILE A 115 2.61 0.68 6.15
C ILE A 115 3.45 0.67 4.89
N PHE A 116 4.02 1.80 4.53
CA PHE A 116 4.92 1.88 3.39
C PHE A 116 6.16 2.71 3.69
N ALA A 117 7.21 2.42 2.93
CA ALA A 117 8.39 3.25 2.79
C ALA A 117 8.67 3.47 1.30
N ARG A 118 9.03 4.69 0.96
CA ARG A 118 9.33 5.11 -0.41
C ARG A 118 10.66 5.81 -0.46
N VAL A 119 11.51 5.42 -1.40
CA VAL A 119 12.84 6.00 -1.63
C VAL A 119 12.88 6.62 -3.02
N TYR A 120 13.41 7.83 -3.14
CA TYR A 120 13.54 8.60 -4.38
C TYR A 120 15.01 8.69 -4.78
N PRO A 121 15.53 7.77 -5.62
CA PRO A 121 16.90 7.86 -6.13
C PRO A 121 17.13 9.15 -6.92
N ILE A 122 16.11 9.58 -7.66
CA ILE A 122 16.07 10.83 -8.40
C ILE A 122 14.68 11.49 -8.23
N LYS A 123 14.57 12.77 -8.57
CA LYS A 123 13.36 13.58 -8.29
C LYS A 123 12.06 13.06 -8.92
N PHE A 124 12.14 12.25 -9.95
CA PHE A 124 10.99 11.78 -10.71
C PHE A 124 10.79 10.25 -10.67
N LEU A 125 11.69 9.51 -10.04
CA LEU A 125 11.54 8.06 -9.83
C LEU A 125 11.58 7.71 -8.35
N PHE A 126 10.79 6.70 -7.98
CA PHE A 126 10.83 6.14 -6.64
C PHE A 126 10.71 4.62 -6.66
N VAL A 127 11.22 4.02 -5.60
CA VAL A 127 11.01 2.62 -5.23
C VAL A 127 10.19 2.60 -3.95
N GLN A 128 9.22 1.70 -3.86
CA GLN A 128 8.33 1.57 -2.70
C GLN A 128 8.28 0.13 -2.22
N VAL A 129 8.30 -0.01 -0.90
CA VAL A 129 7.99 -1.25 -0.19
C VAL A 129 6.78 -0.99 0.69
N GLN A 130 5.83 -1.93 0.71
CA GLN A 130 4.58 -1.78 1.44
C GLN A 130 4.14 -3.11 2.03
N GLY A 131 3.96 -3.16 3.34
CA GLY A 131 3.37 -4.30 4.03
C GLY A 131 1.90 -4.06 4.31
N GLU A 132 1.05 -5.04 4.01
CA GLU A 132 -0.41 -4.95 4.18
C GLU A 132 -0.95 -6.19 4.86
N GLN A 133 -1.98 -6.00 5.68
CA GLN A 133 -2.84 -7.07 6.16
C GLN A 133 -4.19 -6.95 5.48
N ASN A 134 -4.47 -7.84 4.52
CA ASN A 134 -5.70 -7.81 3.74
C ASN A 134 -6.79 -8.67 4.39
N PHE A 135 -7.97 -8.08 4.57
CA PHE A 135 -9.21 -8.74 4.97
C PHE A 135 -10.12 -8.80 3.75
N ILE A 136 -10.45 -10.02 3.34
CA ILE A 136 -11.10 -10.31 2.07
C ILE A 136 -12.46 -10.92 2.36
N THR A 137 -13.51 -10.33 1.81
CA THR A 137 -14.86 -10.88 1.81
C THR A 137 -15.26 -11.20 0.39
N GLN A 138 -15.57 -12.46 0.12
CA GLN A 138 -16.07 -12.95 -1.15
C GLN A 138 -17.54 -13.35 -1.02
N LYS A 139 -18.35 -13.01 -2.01
CA LYS A 139 -19.76 -13.38 -2.09
C LYS A 139 -20.07 -13.90 -3.49
N VAL A 140 -20.46 -15.17 -3.58
CA VAL A 140 -20.99 -15.77 -4.80
C VAL A 140 -22.50 -15.58 -4.83
N ILE A 141 -23.01 -15.04 -5.91
CA ILE A 141 -24.45 -14.84 -6.19
C ILE A 141 -24.81 -15.74 -7.36
N TYR A 142 -25.61 -16.74 -7.07
CA TYR A 142 -26.04 -17.73 -8.06
C TYR A 142 -27.14 -17.19 -8.97
N ALA A 143 -27.01 -17.42 -10.28
CA ALA A 143 -28.01 -16.99 -11.28
C ALA A 143 -29.35 -17.72 -11.14
N ASN A 144 -29.33 -18.94 -10.59
CA ASN A 144 -30.53 -19.78 -10.41
C ASN A 144 -31.39 -19.37 -9.18
N GLY A 145 -31.07 -18.26 -8.51
CA GLY A 145 -31.79 -17.78 -7.33
C GLY A 145 -31.49 -18.52 -6.02
N SER A 146 -30.53 -19.44 -6.01
CA SER A 146 -30.07 -20.10 -4.78
C SER A 146 -29.48 -19.09 -3.77
N PRO A 147 -29.53 -19.38 -2.46
CA PRO A 147 -28.93 -18.52 -1.44
C PRO A 147 -27.46 -18.22 -1.75
N SER A 148 -27.08 -16.94 -1.66
CA SER A 148 -25.70 -16.53 -1.91
C SER A 148 -24.74 -17.12 -0.87
N PHE A 149 -23.56 -17.58 -1.32
CA PHE A 149 -22.50 -18.07 -0.46
C PHE A 149 -21.51 -16.93 -0.13
N LYS A 150 -21.16 -16.77 1.15
CA LYS A 150 -20.21 -15.77 1.61
C LYS A 150 -19.04 -16.45 2.31
N GLN A 151 -17.82 -16.05 1.96
CA GLN A 151 -16.59 -16.52 2.56
C GLN A 151 -15.71 -15.33 2.93
N ASN A 152 -15.01 -15.45 4.07
CA ASN A 152 -14.01 -14.48 4.51
C ASN A 152 -12.63 -15.16 4.52
N ALA A 153 -11.64 -14.38 4.12
CA ALA A 153 -10.24 -14.79 4.17
C ALA A 153 -9.38 -13.62 4.63
N SER A 154 -8.17 -13.91 5.07
CA SER A 154 -7.17 -12.88 5.35
C SER A 154 -5.82 -13.28 4.78
N ALA A 155 -5.03 -12.29 4.36
CA ALA A 155 -3.71 -12.51 3.80
C ALA A 155 -2.79 -11.36 4.13
N THR A 156 -1.56 -11.67 4.50
CA THR A 156 -0.48 -10.69 4.59
C THR A 156 0.19 -10.60 3.23
N SER A 157 0.37 -9.39 2.72
CA SER A 157 1.05 -9.09 1.46
C SER A 157 2.27 -8.22 1.69
N LEU A 158 3.31 -8.45 0.92
CA LEU A 158 4.50 -7.59 0.87
C LEU A 158 4.68 -7.10 -0.57
N LEU A 159 4.26 -5.87 -0.80
CA LEU A 159 4.30 -5.26 -2.12
C LEU A 159 5.63 -4.52 -2.31
N VAL A 160 6.29 -4.80 -3.41
CA VAL A 160 7.53 -4.12 -3.83
C VAL A 160 7.35 -3.65 -5.26
N GLY A 161 7.82 -2.44 -5.53
CA GLY A 161 7.72 -1.88 -6.86
C GLY A 161 8.30 -0.49 -6.95
N GLY A 162 7.99 0.19 -8.03
CA GLY A 162 8.47 1.54 -8.26
C GLY A 162 7.50 2.35 -9.10
N GLY A 163 7.82 3.62 -9.27
CA GLY A 163 6.97 4.50 -10.03
C GLY A 163 7.64 5.79 -10.45
N TYR A 164 6.94 6.48 -11.30
CA TYR A 164 7.26 7.81 -11.76
C TYR A 164 6.39 8.84 -11.03
N CYS A 165 6.96 9.98 -10.70
CA CYS A 165 6.21 11.16 -10.24
C CYS A 165 6.65 12.40 -11.05
N ASN A 166 5.76 13.37 -11.17
CA ASN A 166 6.03 14.58 -11.97
C ASN A 166 7.04 15.56 -11.35
N GLY A 167 7.86 15.08 -10.44
CA GLY A 167 8.94 15.83 -9.82
C GLY A 167 8.66 16.21 -8.38
N ARG A 168 9.45 15.61 -7.48
CA ARG A 168 9.45 15.97 -6.07
C ARG A 168 10.35 17.18 -5.85
N ALA A 169 9.75 18.34 -5.59
CA ALA A 169 10.48 19.58 -5.36
C ALA A 169 11.17 19.64 -3.99
N GLY A 170 10.83 18.73 -3.07
CA GLY A 170 11.39 18.68 -1.72
C GLY A 170 10.51 17.90 -0.75
N LYS A 171 10.70 18.11 0.54
CA LYS A 171 9.86 17.52 1.58
C LYS A 171 8.45 18.09 1.47
N GLY A 172 7.42 17.23 1.61
CA GLY A 172 6.04 17.66 1.56
C GLY A 172 5.61 18.29 0.24
N SER A 173 6.14 17.85 -0.91
CA SER A 173 5.77 18.39 -2.22
C SER A 173 4.42 17.85 -2.69
N LEU A 174 3.67 18.69 -3.42
CA LEU A 174 2.54 18.24 -4.22
C LEU A 174 3.07 17.61 -5.51
N PHE A 175 2.67 16.38 -5.80
CA PHE A 175 2.98 15.71 -7.06
C PHE A 175 1.98 14.60 -7.42
N TYR A 176 1.89 14.29 -8.70
CA TYR A 176 1.19 13.11 -9.21
C TYR A 176 2.18 11.98 -9.39
N TYR A 177 1.70 10.75 -9.26
CA TYR A 177 2.52 9.58 -9.48
C TYR A 177 1.76 8.45 -10.17
N VAL A 178 2.51 7.61 -10.86
CA VAL A 178 2.08 6.30 -11.37
C VAL A 178 3.08 5.28 -10.89
N SER A 179 2.61 4.15 -10.37
CA SER A 179 3.46 3.08 -9.85
C SER A 179 2.98 1.72 -10.32
N ILE A 180 3.93 0.79 -10.41
CA ILE A 180 3.70 -0.63 -10.60
C ILE A 180 4.34 -1.38 -9.43
N MET A 181 3.59 -2.30 -8.83
CA MET A 181 4.02 -3.08 -7.67
C MET A 181 3.63 -4.54 -7.86
N ALA A 182 4.32 -5.43 -7.15
CA ALA A 182 4.07 -6.86 -7.14
C ALA A 182 4.10 -7.40 -5.70
N ASP A 183 3.25 -8.38 -5.39
CA ASP A 183 3.26 -9.07 -4.09
C ASP A 183 4.33 -10.16 -4.09
N ILE A 184 5.45 -9.90 -3.42
CA ILE A 184 6.56 -10.84 -3.31
C ILE A 184 6.38 -11.87 -2.19
N ALA A 185 5.40 -11.68 -1.28
CA ALA A 185 5.07 -12.67 -0.26
C ALA A 185 4.36 -13.89 -0.84
N LYS A 186 3.69 -13.72 -2.00
CA LYS A 186 3.01 -14.80 -2.74
C LYS A 186 2.07 -15.64 -1.86
N ASN A 187 1.41 -14.99 -0.89
CA ASN A 187 0.42 -15.69 -0.07
C ASN A 187 -0.76 -16.10 -0.96
N LYS A 188 -1.09 -17.39 -0.99
CA LYS A 188 -2.16 -17.95 -1.82
C LYS A 188 -3.54 -17.28 -1.65
N ASN A 189 -3.80 -16.67 -0.51
CA ASN A 189 -5.02 -15.94 -0.23
C ASN A 189 -4.89 -14.43 -0.52
N SER A 190 -3.73 -13.97 -1.00
CA SER A 190 -3.53 -12.56 -1.33
C SER A 190 -4.43 -12.14 -2.50
N PRO A 191 -5.04 -10.94 -2.45
CA PRO A 191 -5.83 -10.42 -3.57
C PRO A 191 -4.98 -10.04 -4.80
N TYR A 192 -3.65 -10.15 -4.70
CA TYR A 192 -2.68 -9.77 -5.72
C TYR A 192 -1.99 -10.97 -6.37
N VAL A 193 -2.49 -12.15 -6.12
CA VAL A 193 -1.97 -13.38 -6.74
C VAL A 193 -3.13 -14.23 -7.27
N GLU A 194 -2.83 -15.03 -8.26
CA GLU A 194 -3.73 -15.99 -8.87
C GLU A 194 -3.13 -17.38 -8.77
N GLN A 195 -3.91 -18.38 -8.38
CA GLN A 195 -3.52 -19.77 -8.42
C GLN A 195 -3.91 -20.36 -9.79
N ILE A 196 -2.93 -20.81 -10.54
CA ILE A 196 -3.18 -21.51 -11.81
C ILE A 196 -3.36 -23.01 -11.58
N ALA A 197 -3.98 -23.69 -12.55
CA ALA A 197 -4.36 -25.11 -12.46
C ALA A 197 -3.19 -26.05 -12.10
N SER A 198 -1.94 -25.69 -12.39
CA SER A 198 -0.74 -26.45 -11.99
C SER A 198 -0.38 -26.29 -10.50
N GLY A 199 -1.11 -25.49 -9.72
CA GLY A 199 -0.79 -25.14 -8.33
C GLY A 199 0.28 -24.04 -8.20
N ALA A 200 0.82 -23.54 -9.30
CA ALA A 200 1.75 -22.42 -9.27
C ALA A 200 1.01 -21.10 -8.97
N ILE A 201 1.74 -20.18 -8.34
CA ILE A 201 1.21 -18.84 -7.98
C ILE A 201 1.72 -17.83 -9.00
N ASN A 202 0.78 -17.22 -9.72
CA ASN A 202 1.04 -16.10 -10.61
C ASN A 202 0.84 -14.79 -9.86
N VAL A 203 1.82 -13.89 -9.93
CA VAL A 203 1.75 -12.56 -9.29
C VAL A 203 1.15 -11.56 -10.25
N LEU A 204 0.08 -10.92 -9.83
CA LEU A 204 -0.60 -9.90 -10.63
C LEU A 204 0.05 -8.52 -10.40
N PRO A 205 0.42 -7.81 -11.46
CA PRO A 205 0.95 -6.45 -11.32
C PRO A 205 -0.15 -5.49 -10.85
N ILE A 206 0.19 -4.67 -9.86
CA ILE A 206 -0.70 -3.67 -9.28
C ILE A 206 -0.29 -2.30 -9.84
N ILE A 207 -1.12 -1.71 -10.68
CA ILE A 207 -0.90 -0.38 -11.23
C ILE A 207 -1.72 0.61 -10.42
N ARG A 208 -1.08 1.66 -9.91
CA ARG A 208 -1.73 2.74 -9.17
C ARG A 208 -1.34 4.09 -9.74
N ALA A 209 -2.33 4.95 -9.91
CA ALA A 209 -2.14 6.35 -10.22
C ALA A 209 -2.72 7.19 -9.07
N GLY A 210 -2.02 8.23 -8.67
CA GLY A 210 -2.45 9.00 -7.51
C GLY A 210 -1.76 10.34 -7.39
N LEU A 211 -2.05 10.98 -6.27
CA LEU A 211 -1.47 12.28 -5.92
C LEU A 211 -1.00 12.28 -4.46
N GLN A 212 0.00 13.09 -4.19
CA GLN A 212 0.49 13.40 -2.85
C GLN A 212 0.34 14.90 -2.60
N VAL A 213 -0.30 15.24 -1.48
CA VAL A 213 -0.60 16.62 -1.09
C VAL A 213 0.09 16.91 0.24
N PRO A 214 0.92 17.96 0.33
CA PRO A 214 1.53 18.35 1.57
C PRO A 214 0.48 18.91 2.53
N LEU A 215 0.63 18.56 3.80
CA LEU A 215 -0.13 19.14 4.90
C LEU A 215 0.70 20.25 5.55
N PHE A 216 0.05 21.25 6.12
CA PHE A 216 0.68 22.31 6.93
C PHE A 216 1.83 23.07 6.20
N GLN A 217 1.71 23.29 4.91
CA GLN A 217 2.57 24.28 4.27
C GLN A 217 2.15 25.66 4.78
N GLY A 218 2.96 26.23 5.67
CA GLY A 218 2.79 27.59 6.12
C GLY A 218 2.69 28.51 4.89
N ARG A 219 1.68 29.36 4.88
CA ARG A 219 1.55 30.43 3.90
C ARG A 219 2.87 31.18 3.87
N ARG A 220 3.65 31.00 2.83
CA ARG A 220 4.79 31.85 2.57
C ARG A 220 4.23 33.22 2.28
N ASN A 221 4.12 34.06 3.32
CA ASN A 221 3.78 35.47 3.15
C ASN A 221 4.84 36.03 2.20
N GLY A 222 4.40 36.30 0.98
CA GLY A 222 5.19 37.11 0.05
C GLY A 222 5.49 38.46 0.70
N ARG A 223 6.75 38.71 0.87
CA ARG A 223 7.36 40.03 0.88
C ARG A 223 8.28 40.11 -0.30
#